data_57bfd330bd957e05ad0a2a33840bbd44
#
_entry.id   57bfd330bd957e05ad0a2a33840bbd44
#
_cell.length_a   1.000
_cell.length_b   1.000
_cell.length_c   1.000
_cell.angle_alpha   90.00
_cell.angle_beta   90.00
_cell.angle_gamma   90.00
#
_symmetry.space_group_name_H-M   'P 1'
#
loop_
_entity.id
_entity.type
_entity.pdbx_description
1 polymer ?
#
loop_
_entity_poly.entity_id
_entity_poly.type
_entity_poly.pdbx_seq_one_letter_code
_entity_poly.pdbx_strand_id
1 'polypeptide(L)'
;NGRIRHDTPIVEASSGSTAISEAYFAHLLGLPFHAVMSASTSPEKIREIERQHGQCHLVADGKGIYAAAETLARDLGGVYMDQFTHAERATDWRGNNNIAESIFEQMSREPHPVPAWIVMSAGTGGTTATLGRYIRYRRFATRLCGADPEHSAFFEAYATGDRSVTCARPSRIEGIGRPRVEPSFLPQVIDHMM
;
A
#
# COMPACT_ATOMS: atom_id res chain seq x y z
N ASN A 1 17.38 7.21 -9.46
CA ASN A 1 16.93 7.59 -10.82
C ASN A 1 16.92 9.11 -11.07
N GLY A 2 17.37 9.95 -10.13
CA GLY A 2 17.52 11.40 -10.29
C GLY A 2 16.19 12.20 -10.33
N ARG A 3 15.07 11.58 -10.02
CA ARG A 3 13.76 12.26 -9.98
C ARG A 3 13.57 13.09 -8.71
N ILE A 4 14.12 12.64 -7.59
CA ILE A 4 14.02 13.34 -6.31
C ILE A 4 15.37 14.05 -6.08
N ARG A 5 15.30 15.35 -5.89
CA ARG A 5 16.40 16.25 -5.56
C ARG A 5 16.15 16.84 -4.18
N HIS A 6 17.07 17.65 -3.69
CA HIS A 6 17.08 18.19 -2.33
C HIS A 6 15.84 19.00 -1.91
N ASP A 7 15.08 19.51 -2.85
CA ASP A 7 13.90 20.36 -2.63
C ASP A 7 12.62 19.83 -3.31
N THR A 8 12.66 18.60 -3.83
CA THR A 8 11.54 18.03 -4.58
C THR A 8 10.36 17.73 -3.66
N PRO A 9 9.18 18.35 -3.86
CA PRO A 9 7.99 17.99 -3.11
C PRO A 9 7.56 16.54 -3.35
N ILE A 10 7.26 15.84 -2.28
CA ILE A 10 6.69 14.49 -2.32
C ILE A 10 5.20 14.59 -2.08
N VAL A 11 4.40 13.96 -2.93
CA VAL A 11 2.95 13.96 -2.85
C VAL A 11 2.42 12.52 -2.76
N GLU A 12 1.48 12.27 -1.85
CA GLU A 12 0.81 10.98 -1.75
C GLU A 12 -0.70 11.13 -1.52
N ALA A 13 -1.47 10.24 -2.14
CA ALA A 13 -2.91 10.11 -1.95
C ALA A 13 -3.21 9.17 -0.77
N SER A 14 -3.10 9.67 0.45
CA SER A 14 -3.28 8.87 1.66
C SER A 14 -3.67 9.72 2.87
N SER A 15 -4.49 9.16 3.75
CA SER A 15 -4.81 9.69 5.08
C SER A 15 -4.39 8.77 6.23
N GLY A 16 -3.71 7.67 5.90
CA GLY A 16 -3.35 6.60 6.84
C GLY A 16 -1.85 6.52 7.12
N SER A 17 -1.42 5.33 7.55
CA SER A 17 -0.04 5.05 7.96
C SER A 17 1.00 5.38 6.89
N THR A 18 0.67 5.21 5.60
CA THR A 18 1.57 5.57 4.49
C THR A 18 1.90 7.06 4.52
N ALA A 19 0.87 7.93 4.59
CA ALA A 19 1.09 9.38 4.63
C ALA A 19 1.91 9.81 5.86
N ILE A 20 1.65 9.20 7.03
CA ILE A 20 2.41 9.47 8.27
C ILE A 20 3.87 9.06 8.10
N SER A 21 4.11 7.86 7.57
CA SER A 21 5.48 7.35 7.35
C SER A 21 6.23 8.16 6.30
N GLU A 22 5.59 8.48 5.19
CA GLU A 22 6.20 9.28 4.13
C GLU A 22 6.50 10.71 4.60
N ALA A 23 5.60 11.34 5.37
CA ALA A 23 5.85 12.64 6.00
C ALA A 23 7.09 12.59 6.92
N TYR A 24 7.17 11.57 7.77
CA TYR A 24 8.32 11.37 8.66
C TYR A 24 9.64 11.24 7.89
N PHE A 25 9.69 10.35 6.89
CA PHE A 25 10.91 10.16 6.11
C PHE A 25 11.25 11.35 5.22
N ALA A 26 10.25 12.02 4.63
CA ALA A 26 10.46 13.24 3.89
C ALA A 26 11.07 14.33 4.78
N HIS A 27 10.55 14.50 6.00
CA HIS A 27 11.11 15.43 6.99
C HIS A 27 12.57 15.11 7.32
N LEU A 28 12.90 13.83 7.57
CA LEU A 28 14.30 13.41 7.81
C LEU A 28 15.23 13.71 6.64
N LEU A 29 14.71 13.68 5.41
CA LEU A 29 15.46 13.96 4.19
C LEU A 29 15.45 15.46 3.81
N GLY A 30 14.77 16.30 4.58
CA GLY A 30 14.61 17.72 4.27
C GLY A 30 13.71 18.00 3.05
N LEU A 31 12.78 17.10 2.74
CA LEU A 31 11.87 17.21 1.59
C LEU A 31 10.50 17.70 2.03
N PRO A 32 9.82 18.60 1.28
CA PRO A 32 8.42 18.91 1.51
C PRO A 32 7.52 17.68 1.25
N PHE A 33 6.55 17.44 2.12
CA PHE A 33 5.57 16.37 1.95
C PHE A 33 4.14 16.89 1.95
N HIS A 34 3.34 16.42 1.00
CA HIS A 34 1.95 16.80 0.79
C HIS A 34 1.07 15.54 0.73
N ALA A 35 0.14 15.41 1.68
CA ALA A 35 -0.85 14.35 1.71
C ALA A 35 -2.18 14.86 1.13
N VAL A 36 -2.72 14.18 0.13
CA VAL A 36 -4.03 14.48 -0.46
C VAL A 36 -5.05 13.47 0.04
N MET A 37 -6.15 13.95 0.60
CA MET A 37 -7.15 13.10 1.25
C MET A 37 -8.55 13.67 1.18
N SER A 38 -9.55 12.85 1.55
CA SER A 38 -10.95 13.29 1.63
C SER A 38 -11.14 14.36 2.71
N ALA A 39 -12.01 15.34 2.45
CA ALA A 39 -12.46 16.30 3.44
C ALA A 39 -13.19 15.66 4.64
N SER A 40 -13.64 14.41 4.51
CA SER A 40 -14.22 13.62 5.60
C SER A 40 -13.18 12.93 6.49
N THR A 41 -11.89 13.11 6.22
CA THR A 41 -10.80 12.55 7.05
C THR A 41 -10.85 13.12 8.46
N SER A 42 -10.71 12.25 9.46
CA SER A 42 -10.81 12.69 10.86
C SER A 42 -9.68 13.68 11.23
N PRO A 43 -9.97 14.66 12.10
CA PRO A 43 -8.95 15.62 12.56
C PRO A 43 -7.73 14.96 13.21
N GLU A 44 -7.91 13.78 13.82
CA GLU A 44 -6.81 13.02 14.44
C GLU A 44 -5.77 12.61 13.41
N LYS A 45 -6.23 12.07 12.27
CA LYS A 45 -5.33 11.64 11.18
C LYS A 45 -4.58 12.81 10.54
N ILE A 46 -5.28 13.93 10.36
CA ILE A 46 -4.66 15.16 9.87
C ILE A 46 -3.54 15.59 10.82
N ARG A 47 -3.84 15.66 12.11
CA ARG A 47 -2.84 16.04 13.13
C ARG A 47 -1.63 15.09 13.16
N GLU A 48 -1.83 13.79 12.97
CA GLU A 48 -0.71 12.84 12.94
C GLU A 48 0.26 13.11 11.77
N ILE A 49 -0.27 13.43 10.60
CA ILE A 49 0.54 13.79 9.43
C ILE A 49 1.24 15.13 9.66
N GLU A 50 0.51 16.14 10.19
CA GLU A 50 1.07 17.46 10.47
C GLU A 50 2.16 17.43 11.54
N ARG A 51 2.05 16.52 12.53
CA ARG A 51 3.13 16.29 13.53
C ARG A 51 4.43 15.82 12.89
N GLN A 52 4.36 15.14 11.74
CA GLN A 52 5.50 14.75 10.94
C GLN A 52 5.89 15.82 9.89
N HIS A 53 5.40 17.06 10.08
CA HIS A 53 5.65 18.19 9.18
C HIS A 53 5.05 18.04 7.76
N GLY A 54 4.11 17.11 7.58
CA GLY A 54 3.35 16.97 6.32
C GLY A 54 2.27 18.07 6.19
N GLN A 55 1.98 18.45 4.96
CA GLN A 55 0.89 19.36 4.63
C GLN A 55 -0.31 18.56 4.11
N CYS A 56 -1.50 18.80 4.66
CA CYS A 56 -2.71 18.09 4.28
C CYS A 56 -3.56 18.90 3.30
N HIS A 57 -3.95 18.29 2.19
CA HIS A 57 -4.81 18.86 1.15
C HIS A 57 -6.14 18.09 1.11
N LEU A 58 -7.22 18.77 1.45
CA LEU A 58 -8.55 18.16 1.56
C LEU A 58 -9.32 18.30 0.26
N VAL A 59 -9.85 17.18 -0.25
CA VAL A 59 -10.66 17.11 -1.47
C VAL A 59 -12.10 16.77 -1.10
N ALA A 60 -13.06 17.52 -1.58
CA ALA A 60 -14.47 17.33 -1.25
C ALA A 60 -15.02 15.98 -1.72
N ASP A 61 -14.62 15.51 -2.90
CA ASP A 61 -15.00 14.21 -3.45
C ASP A 61 -13.85 13.18 -3.28
N GLY A 62 -14.10 12.15 -2.48
CA GLY A 62 -13.13 11.07 -2.28
C GLY A 62 -12.75 10.30 -3.55
N LYS A 63 -13.56 10.37 -4.61
CA LYS A 63 -13.25 9.74 -5.90
C LYS A 63 -12.16 10.49 -6.68
N GLY A 64 -12.01 11.79 -6.42
CA GLY A 64 -11.04 12.66 -7.09
C GLY A 64 -9.66 12.71 -6.46
N ILE A 65 -9.42 12.01 -5.33
CA ILE A 65 -8.18 12.12 -4.54
C ILE A 65 -6.92 11.83 -5.37
N TYR A 66 -6.94 10.77 -6.19
CA TYR A 66 -5.78 10.37 -7.00
C TYR A 66 -5.45 11.42 -8.07
N ALA A 67 -6.47 11.90 -8.79
CA ALA A 67 -6.30 12.93 -9.80
C ALA A 67 -5.84 14.28 -9.18
N ALA A 68 -6.33 14.59 -7.98
CA ALA A 68 -5.91 15.76 -7.22
C ALA A 68 -4.44 15.65 -6.79
N ALA A 69 -4.00 14.47 -6.32
CA ALA A 69 -2.62 14.24 -5.95
C ALA A 69 -1.67 14.34 -7.16
N GLU A 70 -2.05 13.77 -8.30
CA GLU A 70 -1.28 13.88 -9.53
C GLU A 70 -1.19 15.34 -10.02
N THR A 71 -2.29 16.07 -9.96
CA THR A 71 -2.33 17.49 -10.33
C THR A 71 -1.46 18.33 -9.40
N LEU A 72 -1.60 18.15 -8.08
CA LEU A 72 -0.78 18.85 -7.09
C LEU A 72 0.72 18.59 -7.30
N ALA A 73 1.12 17.33 -7.53
CA ALA A 73 2.51 16.99 -7.80
C ALA A 73 3.04 17.71 -9.05
N ARG A 74 2.25 17.77 -10.10
CA ARG A 74 2.62 18.48 -11.33
C ARG A 74 2.77 19.98 -11.09
N ASP A 75 1.82 20.59 -10.40
CA ASP A 75 1.78 22.03 -10.13
C ASP A 75 2.94 22.48 -9.23
N LEU A 76 3.36 21.62 -8.31
CA LEU A 76 4.51 21.85 -7.42
C LEU A 76 5.86 21.47 -8.07
N GLY A 77 5.87 20.87 -9.26
CA GLY A 77 7.09 20.28 -9.82
C GLY A 77 7.63 19.11 -9.00
N GLY A 78 6.76 18.45 -8.24
CA GLY A 78 7.07 17.38 -7.30
C GLY A 78 6.91 15.98 -7.89
N VAL A 79 6.92 14.97 -7.02
CA VAL A 79 6.75 13.56 -7.36
C VAL A 79 5.55 12.98 -6.61
N TYR A 80 4.58 12.46 -7.35
CA TYR A 80 3.50 11.66 -6.80
C TYR A 80 4.01 10.21 -6.62
N MET A 81 3.98 9.71 -5.38
CA MET A 81 4.51 8.38 -5.04
C MET A 81 3.62 7.25 -5.52
N ASP A 82 2.30 7.48 -5.55
CA ASP A 82 1.29 6.56 -6.07
C ASP A 82 1.45 5.13 -5.53
N GLN A 83 1.23 4.98 -4.21
CA GLN A 83 1.32 3.68 -3.55
C GLN A 83 0.41 2.61 -4.18
N PHE A 84 -0.73 3.00 -4.73
CA PHE A 84 -1.69 2.07 -5.31
C PHE A 84 -1.21 1.44 -6.62
N THR A 85 -0.31 2.13 -7.32
CA THR A 85 0.36 1.60 -8.52
C THR A 85 1.70 0.96 -8.18
N HIS A 86 2.43 1.49 -7.18
CA HIS A 86 3.84 1.18 -7.00
C HIS A 86 4.18 0.38 -5.73
N ALA A 87 3.24 0.16 -4.81
CA ALA A 87 3.52 -0.56 -3.56
C ALA A 87 4.11 -1.97 -3.78
N GLU A 88 3.75 -2.65 -4.87
CA GLU A 88 4.24 -3.99 -5.20
C GLU A 88 5.76 -4.04 -5.52
N ARG A 89 6.37 -2.90 -5.80
CA ARG A 89 7.81 -2.76 -6.14
C ARG A 89 8.57 -1.84 -5.19
N ALA A 90 7.91 -1.29 -4.18
CA ALA A 90 8.52 -0.37 -3.23
C ALA A 90 9.55 -1.07 -2.34
N THR A 91 9.39 -2.37 -2.10
CA THR A 91 10.26 -3.18 -1.25
C THR A 91 11.09 -4.14 -2.09
N ASP A 92 12.38 -4.31 -1.75
CA ASP A 92 13.16 -5.42 -2.28
C ASP A 92 12.71 -6.73 -1.63
N TRP A 93 11.85 -7.44 -2.35
CA TRP A 93 11.24 -8.68 -1.89
C TRP A 93 12.20 -9.88 -1.85
N ARG A 94 13.41 -9.75 -2.38
CA ARG A 94 14.42 -10.84 -2.37
C ARG A 94 15.08 -10.99 -1.02
N GLY A 95 15.10 -9.94 -0.24
CA GLY A 95 15.77 -9.84 1.05
C GLY A 95 15.86 -8.39 1.48
N ASN A 96 16.90 -8.02 2.23
CA ASN A 96 17.16 -6.66 2.66
C ASN A 96 16.14 -6.15 3.70
N ASN A 97 15.88 -6.98 4.70
CA ASN A 97 15.07 -6.62 5.87
C ASN A 97 13.61 -6.30 5.55
N ASN A 98 13.01 -7.03 4.61
CA ASN A 98 11.59 -6.92 4.35
C ASN A 98 10.75 -7.82 5.29
N ILE A 99 9.43 -7.60 5.29
CA ILE A 99 8.50 -8.33 6.17
C ILE A 99 8.53 -9.86 5.94
N ALA A 100 8.71 -10.31 4.70
CA ALA A 100 8.75 -11.75 4.40
C ALA A 100 9.99 -12.39 5.02
N GLU A 101 11.15 -11.78 4.85
CA GLU A 101 12.40 -12.24 5.48
C GLU A 101 12.26 -12.30 7.00
N SER A 102 11.73 -11.25 7.62
CA SER A 102 11.51 -11.19 9.08
C SER A 102 10.57 -12.30 9.58
N ILE A 103 9.50 -12.61 8.83
CA ILE A 103 8.59 -13.72 9.19
C ILE A 103 9.34 -15.05 9.21
N PHE A 104 10.04 -15.40 8.14
CA PHE A 104 10.73 -16.68 8.06
C PHE A 104 11.91 -16.77 9.02
N GLU A 105 12.62 -15.68 9.29
CA GLU A 105 13.67 -15.64 10.29
C GLU A 105 13.11 -15.89 11.71
N GLN A 106 12.01 -15.24 12.08
CA GLN A 106 11.37 -15.45 13.37
C GLN A 106 10.81 -16.88 13.48
N MET A 107 10.11 -17.35 12.45
CA MET A 107 9.58 -18.71 12.41
C MET A 107 10.65 -19.79 12.47
N SER A 108 11.88 -19.52 12.03
CA SER A 108 12.98 -20.49 12.10
C SER A 108 13.30 -20.97 13.52
N ARG A 109 12.84 -20.24 14.54
CA ARG A 109 13.02 -20.55 15.97
C ARG A 109 11.85 -21.34 16.57
N GLU A 110 10.81 -21.57 15.77
CA GLU A 110 9.59 -22.25 16.20
C GLU A 110 9.63 -23.75 15.85
N PRO A 111 8.82 -24.60 16.50
CA PRO A 111 8.74 -26.04 16.20
C PRO A 111 8.42 -26.36 14.74
N HIS A 112 7.70 -25.42 14.06
CA HIS A 112 7.37 -25.51 12.63
C HIS A 112 7.99 -24.30 11.90
N PRO A 113 9.28 -24.35 11.56
CA PRO A 113 10.04 -23.20 11.08
C PRO A 113 9.60 -22.69 9.69
N VAL A 114 8.91 -23.51 8.92
CA VAL A 114 8.29 -23.11 7.65
C VAL A 114 6.79 -23.21 7.81
N PRO A 115 6.06 -22.08 7.91
CA PRO A 115 4.62 -22.11 8.07
C PRO A 115 3.95 -22.73 6.83
N ALA A 116 2.94 -23.58 7.03
CA ALA A 116 2.17 -24.14 5.92
C ALA A 116 1.38 -23.07 5.17
N TRP A 117 0.85 -22.10 5.90
CA TRP A 117 0.09 -20.97 5.36
C TRP A 117 0.50 -19.66 6.00
N ILE A 118 0.52 -18.59 5.17
CA ILE A 118 0.46 -17.22 5.64
C ILE A 118 -0.88 -16.66 5.18
N VAL A 119 -1.69 -16.17 6.12
CA VAL A 119 -2.99 -15.57 5.84
C VAL A 119 -2.91 -14.07 6.10
N MET A 120 -3.32 -13.25 5.14
CA MET A 120 -3.28 -11.81 5.27
C MET A 120 -4.30 -11.12 4.38
N SER A 121 -4.62 -9.88 4.72
CA SER A 121 -5.47 -9.02 3.89
C SER A 121 -4.63 -8.10 3.00
N ALA A 122 -5.27 -7.54 1.96
CA ALA A 122 -4.66 -6.58 1.07
C ALA A 122 -5.34 -5.22 1.14
N GLY A 123 -4.54 -4.15 1.26
CA GLY A 123 -4.96 -2.77 1.02
C GLY A 123 -4.49 -2.30 -0.36
N THR A 124 -3.20 -2.09 -0.55
CA THR A 124 -2.60 -1.80 -1.85
C THR A 124 -2.19 -3.08 -2.61
N GLY A 125 -1.94 -4.16 -1.89
CA GLY A 125 -1.38 -5.39 -2.44
C GLY A 125 0.16 -5.49 -2.32
N GLY A 126 0.83 -4.46 -1.82
CA GLY A 126 2.30 -4.44 -1.72
C GLY A 126 2.86 -5.53 -0.82
N THR A 127 2.26 -5.75 0.35
CA THR A 127 2.71 -6.79 1.30
C THR A 127 2.43 -8.20 0.76
N THR A 128 1.26 -8.43 0.15
CA THR A 128 0.95 -9.71 -0.51
C THR A 128 1.92 -10.00 -1.66
N ALA A 129 2.27 -8.98 -2.43
CA ALA A 129 3.26 -9.09 -3.51
C ALA A 129 4.64 -9.46 -2.98
N THR A 130 5.10 -8.81 -1.91
CA THR A 130 6.39 -9.09 -1.26
C THR A 130 6.44 -10.52 -0.74
N LEU A 131 5.43 -10.95 0.03
CA LEU A 131 5.34 -12.30 0.59
C LEU A 131 5.28 -13.36 -0.50
N GLY A 132 4.36 -13.20 -1.46
CA GLY A 132 4.17 -14.19 -2.49
C GLY A 132 5.40 -14.36 -3.41
N ARG A 133 6.09 -13.27 -3.72
CA ARG A 133 7.36 -13.32 -4.48
C ARG A 133 8.49 -13.96 -3.68
N TYR A 134 8.62 -13.60 -2.40
CA TYR A 134 9.65 -14.16 -1.53
C TYR A 134 9.49 -15.66 -1.33
N ILE A 135 8.28 -16.14 -1.02
CA ILE A 135 7.96 -17.55 -0.88
C ILE A 135 8.41 -18.35 -2.13
N ARG A 136 8.07 -17.85 -3.31
CA ARG A 136 8.42 -18.50 -4.59
C ARG A 136 9.92 -18.44 -4.88
N TYR A 137 10.54 -17.30 -4.63
CA TYR A 137 11.97 -17.11 -4.82
C TYR A 137 12.79 -18.05 -3.92
N ARG A 138 12.39 -18.18 -2.65
CA ARG A 138 13.03 -19.07 -1.67
C ARG A 138 12.58 -20.52 -1.83
N ARG A 139 11.62 -20.81 -2.67
CA ARG A 139 11.02 -22.13 -2.90
C ARG A 139 10.49 -22.77 -1.61
N PHE A 140 9.92 -21.97 -0.71
CA PHE A 140 9.25 -22.47 0.47
C PHE A 140 7.94 -23.18 0.10
N ALA A 141 7.59 -24.22 0.86
CA ALA A 141 6.32 -24.94 0.71
C ALA A 141 5.10 -24.13 1.23
N THR A 142 5.35 -22.99 1.83
CA THR A 142 4.33 -22.08 2.37
C THR A 142 3.38 -21.61 1.25
N ARG A 143 2.08 -21.63 1.55
CA ARG A 143 1.04 -21.08 0.68
C ARG A 143 0.58 -19.73 1.22
N LEU A 144 0.24 -18.81 0.33
CA LEU A 144 -0.26 -17.48 0.67
C LEU A 144 -1.77 -17.44 0.46
N CYS A 145 -2.51 -17.09 1.51
CA CYS A 145 -3.95 -16.88 1.48
C CYS A 145 -4.28 -15.39 1.65
N GLY A 146 -5.05 -14.83 0.73
CA GLY A 146 -5.66 -13.51 0.85
C GLY A 146 -7.01 -13.60 1.53
N ALA A 147 -7.21 -12.90 2.66
CA ALA A 147 -8.51 -12.72 3.30
C ALA A 147 -9.06 -11.35 2.91
N ASP A 148 -10.12 -11.32 2.11
CA ASP A 148 -10.68 -10.09 1.55
C ASP A 148 -12.00 -9.74 2.26
N PRO A 149 -12.21 -8.48 2.67
CA PRO A 149 -13.44 -8.07 3.32
C PRO A 149 -14.58 -7.89 2.31
N GLU A 150 -15.81 -7.85 2.81
CA GLU A 150 -16.97 -7.43 2.01
C GLU A 150 -16.73 -6.07 1.34
N HIS A 151 -17.28 -5.90 0.16
CA HIS A 151 -17.16 -4.68 -0.66
C HIS A 151 -15.73 -4.37 -1.12
N SER A 152 -14.94 -5.43 -1.32
CA SER A 152 -13.66 -5.35 -2.00
C SER A 152 -13.71 -6.01 -3.37
N ALA A 153 -13.01 -5.42 -4.34
CA ALA A 153 -12.94 -5.95 -5.69
C ALA A 153 -11.88 -7.07 -5.86
N PHE A 154 -11.07 -7.34 -4.83
CA PHE A 154 -9.91 -8.22 -4.98
C PHE A 154 -10.30 -9.69 -5.09
N PHE A 155 -11.23 -10.17 -4.26
CA PHE A 155 -11.69 -11.56 -4.32
C PHE A 155 -12.28 -11.92 -5.67
N GLU A 156 -13.18 -11.09 -6.18
CA GLU A 156 -13.82 -11.33 -7.49
C GLU A 156 -12.80 -11.26 -8.62
N ALA A 157 -11.87 -10.30 -8.58
CA ALA A 157 -10.79 -10.21 -9.56
C ALA A 157 -9.85 -11.41 -9.51
N TYR A 158 -9.57 -11.94 -8.32
CA TYR A 158 -8.80 -13.18 -8.17
C TYR A 158 -9.54 -14.38 -8.77
N ALA A 159 -10.83 -14.51 -8.49
CA ALA A 159 -11.63 -15.65 -8.93
C ALA A 159 -11.92 -15.66 -10.43
N THR A 160 -12.11 -14.49 -11.04
CA THR A 160 -12.51 -14.34 -12.44
C THR A 160 -11.34 -13.99 -13.38
N GLY A 161 -10.25 -13.44 -12.84
CA GLY A 161 -9.16 -12.85 -13.64
C GLY A 161 -9.50 -11.46 -14.21
N ASP A 162 -10.69 -10.93 -13.93
CA ASP A 162 -11.13 -9.62 -14.43
C ASP A 162 -10.64 -8.49 -13.50
N ARG A 163 -9.79 -7.64 -14.01
CA ARG A 163 -9.27 -6.47 -13.29
C ARG A 163 -10.15 -5.23 -13.38
N SER A 164 -11.23 -5.27 -14.15
CA SER A 164 -12.19 -4.17 -14.28
C SER A 164 -13.26 -4.17 -13.18
N VAL A 165 -13.28 -5.19 -12.34
CA VAL A 165 -14.19 -5.33 -11.19
C VAL A 165 -14.15 -4.10 -10.29
N THR A 166 -15.33 -3.62 -9.94
CA THR A 166 -15.51 -2.50 -9.00
C THR A 166 -16.65 -2.78 -8.03
N CYS A 167 -16.56 -2.26 -6.82
CA CYS A 167 -17.61 -2.29 -5.82
C CYS A 167 -18.22 -0.89 -5.64
N ALA A 168 -19.56 -0.83 -5.55
CA ALA A 168 -20.29 0.43 -5.38
C ALA A 168 -20.03 1.08 -4.00
N ARG A 169 -19.69 0.27 -3.00
CA ARG A 169 -19.42 0.71 -1.62
C ARG A 169 -17.98 0.34 -1.25
N PRO A 170 -17.31 1.16 -0.43
CA PRO A 170 -16.00 0.81 0.11
C PRO A 170 -16.12 -0.31 1.16
N SER A 171 -15.02 -0.99 1.42
CA SER A 171 -14.88 -1.88 2.57
C SER A 171 -15.21 -1.15 3.88
N ARG A 172 -15.83 -1.87 4.82
CA ARG A 172 -16.12 -1.38 6.17
C ARG A 172 -14.90 -1.43 7.09
N ILE A 173 -13.86 -2.14 6.69
CA ILE A 173 -12.63 -2.30 7.46
C ILE A 173 -11.59 -1.36 6.89
N GLU A 174 -11.10 -0.46 7.73
CA GLU A 174 -10.09 0.51 7.32
C GLU A 174 -8.77 -0.18 6.95
N GLY A 175 -8.14 0.29 5.88
CA GLY A 175 -6.81 -0.15 5.44
C GLY A 175 -6.80 -1.44 4.62
N ILE A 176 -7.90 -2.19 4.56
CA ILE A 176 -7.99 -3.43 3.77
C ILE A 176 -9.22 -3.46 2.88
N GLY A 177 -9.11 -4.15 1.74
CA GLY A 177 -10.12 -4.16 0.71
C GLY A 177 -10.21 -2.85 -0.07
N ARG A 178 -10.50 -2.93 -1.35
CA ARG A 178 -10.60 -1.74 -2.23
C ARG A 178 -11.84 -1.83 -3.11
N PRO A 179 -12.48 -0.69 -3.41
CA PRO A 179 -13.65 -0.67 -4.30
C PRO A 179 -13.29 -0.93 -5.77
N ARG A 180 -12.03 -0.96 -6.11
CA ARG A 180 -11.48 -1.29 -7.43
C ARG A 180 -10.22 -2.14 -7.29
N VAL A 181 -9.81 -2.80 -8.37
CA VAL A 181 -8.57 -3.58 -8.41
C VAL A 181 -7.39 -2.63 -8.60
N GLU A 182 -6.62 -2.43 -7.55
CA GLU A 182 -5.44 -1.57 -7.61
C GLU A 182 -4.33 -2.20 -8.46
N PRO A 183 -3.53 -1.40 -9.21
CA PRO A 183 -2.45 -1.93 -10.05
C PRO A 183 -1.42 -2.78 -9.30
N SER A 184 -1.11 -2.43 -8.05
CA SER A 184 -0.15 -3.16 -7.20
C SER A 184 -0.70 -4.46 -6.61
N PHE A 185 -1.99 -4.77 -6.76
CA PHE A 185 -2.54 -6.07 -6.39
C PHE A 185 -2.17 -7.13 -7.43
N LEU A 186 -1.41 -8.14 -7.02
CA LEU A 186 -0.89 -9.21 -7.86
C LEU A 186 -1.54 -10.56 -7.51
N PRO A 187 -2.69 -10.92 -8.09
CA PRO A 187 -3.38 -12.17 -7.77
C PRO A 187 -2.54 -13.42 -8.08
N GLN A 188 -1.66 -13.35 -9.08
CA GLN A 188 -0.82 -14.48 -9.50
C GLN A 188 0.21 -14.94 -8.45
N VAL A 189 0.44 -14.18 -7.38
CA VAL A 189 1.33 -14.59 -6.28
C VAL A 189 0.55 -15.07 -5.06
N ILE A 190 -0.76 -15.16 -5.14
CA ILE A 190 -1.67 -15.62 -4.09
C ILE A 190 -2.13 -17.03 -4.46
N ASP A 191 -2.07 -17.98 -3.50
CA ASP A 191 -2.44 -19.38 -3.74
C ASP A 191 -3.92 -19.64 -3.46
N HIS A 192 -4.53 -18.85 -2.58
CA HIS A 192 -5.96 -18.93 -2.23
C HIS A 192 -6.47 -17.57 -1.78
N MET A 193 -7.74 -17.31 -2.04
CA MET A 193 -8.45 -16.14 -1.53
C MET A 193 -9.80 -16.52 -0.91
N MET A 194 -10.16 -15.90 0.19
CA MET A 194 -11.43 -16.11 0.89
C MET A 194 -12.06 -14.77 1.25
#